data_3a8d18d66a73fa91ee7bcb73b089499f
#
_entry.id   3a8d18d66a73fa91ee7bcb73b089499f
#
_cell.length_a   1.000
_cell.length_b   1.000
_cell.length_c   1.000
_cell.angle_alpha   90.00
_cell.angle_beta   90.00
_cell.angle_gamma   90.00
#
_symmetry.space_group_name_H-M   'P 1'
#
loop_
_entity.id
_entity.type
_entity.pdbx_description
1 polymer ?
#
loop_
_entity_poly.entity_id
_entity_poly.type
_entity_poly.pdbx_seq_one_letter_code
_entity_poly.pdbx_strand_id
1 'polypeptide(L)'
;MRTNWNKFSTQLLITMLEQDNNPVEICDLICELTKRKVHSSRVRDILRELSKSTIVFWNDYTISDFALAALDLMAWDSYKGNRKEVSTLIASGLNFA
;
A
#
# COMPACT_ATOMS: atom_id res chain seq x y z
N MET A 1 4.16 -10.43 -15.93
CA MET A 1 5.00 -11.15 -14.96
C MET A 1 4.92 -10.46 -13.61
N ARG A 2 4.72 -11.21 -12.56
CA ARG A 2 4.66 -10.65 -11.20
C ARG A 2 6.05 -10.42 -10.65
N THR A 3 6.24 -9.30 -9.98
CA THR A 3 7.48 -9.05 -9.26
C THR A 3 7.48 -9.88 -7.97
N ASN A 4 8.59 -10.54 -7.71
CA ASN A 4 8.75 -11.33 -6.49
C ASN A 4 9.34 -10.44 -5.39
N TRP A 5 8.47 -9.76 -4.67
CA TRP A 5 8.87 -8.83 -3.62
C TRP A 5 9.56 -9.51 -2.43
N ASN A 6 9.36 -10.82 -2.27
CA ASN A 6 9.97 -11.58 -1.18
C ASN A 6 11.50 -11.50 -1.17
N LYS A 7 12.10 -11.23 -2.32
CA LYS A 7 13.56 -11.14 -2.47
C LYS A 7 14.14 -9.82 -1.97
N PHE A 8 13.29 -8.83 -1.74
CA PHE A 8 13.76 -7.50 -1.35
C PHE A 8 13.66 -7.30 0.15
N SER A 9 14.67 -6.62 0.72
CA SER A 9 14.62 -6.26 2.14
C SER A 9 13.50 -5.24 2.39
N THR A 10 13.01 -5.23 3.61
CA THR A 10 11.98 -4.26 4.01
C THR A 10 12.45 -2.83 3.80
N GLN A 11 13.71 -2.53 4.14
CA GLN A 11 14.24 -1.18 3.95
C GLN A 11 14.26 -0.76 2.48
N LEU A 12 14.62 -1.69 1.60
CA LEU A 12 14.61 -1.39 0.17
C LEU A 12 13.19 -1.12 -0.33
N LEU A 13 12.23 -1.91 0.13
CA LEU A 13 10.82 -1.71 -0.26
C LEU A 13 10.31 -0.35 0.21
N ILE A 14 10.68 0.09 1.41
CA ILE A 14 10.29 1.40 1.92
C ILE A 14 10.88 2.51 1.04
N THR A 15 12.16 2.39 0.69
CA THR A 15 12.82 3.36 -0.19
C THR A 15 12.15 3.41 -1.55
N MET A 16 11.82 2.24 -2.11
CA MET A 16 11.13 2.16 -3.39
C MET A 16 9.74 2.82 -3.32
N LEU A 17 9.00 2.57 -2.27
CA LEU A 17 7.67 3.17 -2.09
C LEU A 17 7.76 4.70 -2.04
N GLU A 18 8.78 5.23 -1.39
CA GLU A 18 8.98 6.66 -1.24
C GLU A 18 9.28 7.35 -2.58
N GLN A 19 9.94 6.64 -3.49
CA GLN A 19 10.43 7.20 -4.76
C GLN A 19 9.64 6.78 -5.99
N ASP A 20 8.76 5.82 -5.87
CA ASP A 20 8.06 5.25 -7.03
C ASP A 20 6.97 6.19 -7.55
N ASN A 21 6.84 6.23 -8.88
CA ASN A 21 5.82 7.01 -9.57
C ASN A 21 4.80 6.14 -10.30
N ASN A 22 5.00 4.83 -10.32
CA ASN A 22 4.09 3.91 -11.00
C ASN A 22 2.98 3.49 -10.05
N PRO A 23 1.72 3.85 -10.33
CA PRO A 23 0.61 3.54 -9.41
C PRO A 23 0.46 2.06 -9.08
N VAL A 24 0.67 1.19 -10.06
CA VAL A 24 0.55 -0.26 -9.86
C VAL A 24 1.63 -0.74 -8.89
N GLU A 25 2.87 -0.30 -9.09
CA GLU A 25 3.97 -0.67 -8.20
C GLU A 25 3.79 -0.10 -6.80
N ILE A 26 3.31 1.14 -6.69
CA ILE A 26 3.04 1.77 -5.39
C ILE A 26 2.04 0.91 -4.61
N CYS A 27 0.95 0.51 -5.23
CA CYS A 27 -0.07 -0.30 -4.57
C CYS A 27 0.44 -1.68 -4.22
N ASP A 28 1.28 -2.27 -5.08
CA ASP A 28 1.91 -3.55 -4.80
C ASP A 28 2.84 -3.45 -3.58
N LEU A 29 3.62 -2.37 -3.51
CA LEU A 29 4.52 -2.14 -2.37
C LEU A 29 3.73 -1.93 -1.08
N ILE A 30 2.61 -1.21 -1.13
CA ILE A 30 1.72 -1.05 0.01
C ILE A 30 1.24 -2.42 0.49
N CYS A 31 0.79 -3.26 -0.43
CA CYS A 31 0.32 -4.61 -0.10
C CYS A 31 1.40 -5.44 0.55
N GLU A 32 2.61 -5.43 0.00
CA GLU A 32 3.71 -6.22 0.53
C GLU A 32 4.14 -5.75 1.93
N LEU A 33 4.26 -4.43 2.13
CA LEU A 33 4.64 -3.88 3.42
C LEU A 33 3.58 -4.16 4.48
N THR A 34 2.30 -4.09 4.10
CA THR A 34 1.20 -4.41 5.01
C THR A 34 1.21 -5.90 5.37
N LYS A 35 1.47 -6.76 4.40
CA LYS A 35 1.59 -8.21 4.62
C LYS A 35 2.72 -8.52 5.60
N ARG A 36 3.83 -7.80 5.52
CA ARG A 36 4.96 -7.98 6.43
C ARG A 36 4.72 -7.36 7.80
N LYS A 37 3.62 -6.63 7.98
CA LYS A 37 3.27 -5.95 9.22
C LYS A 37 4.38 -5.02 9.69
N VAL A 38 4.86 -4.19 8.77
CA VAL A 38 5.97 -3.28 9.03
C VAL A 38 5.48 -2.07 9.82
N HIS A 39 5.74 -2.05 11.13
CA HIS A 39 5.37 -0.95 12.02
C HIS A 39 6.51 0.08 12.10
N SER A 40 6.61 0.89 11.05
CA SER A 40 7.60 1.95 10.95
C SER A 40 6.89 3.30 10.83
N SER A 41 7.33 4.29 11.63
CA SER A 41 6.77 5.64 11.51
C SER A 41 6.98 6.22 10.12
N ARG A 42 8.07 5.84 9.45
CA ARG A 42 8.33 6.26 8.08
C ARG A 42 7.28 5.72 7.12
N VAL A 43 6.93 4.44 7.25
CA VAL A 43 5.87 3.82 6.43
C VAL A 43 4.54 4.50 6.70
N ARG A 44 4.22 4.73 7.98
CA ARG A 44 3.00 5.43 8.35
C ARG A 44 2.90 6.79 7.67
N ASP A 45 3.97 7.57 7.73
CA ASP A 45 3.98 8.92 7.17
C ASP A 45 3.84 8.89 5.64
N ILE A 46 4.50 7.94 4.99
CA ILE A 46 4.36 7.73 3.54
C ILE A 46 2.91 7.38 3.19
N LEU A 47 2.31 6.46 3.94
CA LEU A 47 0.92 6.06 3.70
C LEU A 47 -0.04 7.22 3.91
N ARG A 48 0.19 8.06 4.91
CA ARG A 48 -0.65 9.24 5.15
C ARG A 48 -0.56 10.23 3.99
N GLU A 49 0.63 10.39 3.40
CA GLU A 49 0.78 11.23 2.20
C GLU A 49 0.07 10.59 1.01
N LEU A 50 0.24 9.31 0.80
CA LEU A 50 -0.41 8.60 -0.31
C LEU A 50 -1.93 8.58 -0.18
N SER A 51 -2.46 8.67 1.03
CA SER A 51 -3.90 8.72 1.25
C SER A 51 -4.55 9.97 0.67
N LYS A 52 -3.75 10.96 0.29
CA LYS A 52 -4.23 12.19 -0.36
C LYS A 52 -4.23 12.08 -1.88
N SER A 53 -3.70 11.01 -2.44
CA SER A 53 -3.58 10.83 -3.89
C SER A 53 -4.93 10.53 -4.52
N THR A 54 -5.19 11.14 -5.66
CA THR A 54 -6.41 10.89 -6.44
C THR A 54 -6.15 10.03 -7.66
N ILE A 55 -4.94 9.48 -7.79
CA ILE A 55 -4.57 8.67 -8.94
C ILE A 55 -5.30 7.35 -8.93
N VAL A 56 -6.09 7.10 -9.98
CA VAL A 56 -6.79 5.83 -10.20
C VAL A 56 -5.82 4.87 -10.88
N PHE A 57 -5.78 3.62 -10.44
CA PHE A 57 -4.86 2.66 -11.05
C PHE A 57 -5.53 1.36 -11.50
N TRP A 58 -6.62 0.95 -10.88
CA TRP A 58 -7.26 -0.32 -11.21
C TRP A 58 -8.71 -0.32 -10.77
N ASN A 59 -9.62 -0.63 -11.69
CA ASN A 59 -11.05 -0.85 -11.39
C ASN A 59 -11.66 0.27 -10.52
N ASP A 60 -11.32 1.51 -10.85
CA ASP A 60 -11.73 2.73 -10.15
C ASP A 60 -11.14 2.88 -8.74
N TYR A 61 -10.26 2.00 -8.32
CA TYR A 61 -9.54 2.16 -7.07
C TYR A 61 -8.42 3.17 -7.23
N THR A 62 -8.22 3.98 -6.20
CA THR A 62 -7.13 4.96 -6.15
C THR A 62 -6.02 4.48 -5.24
N ILE A 63 -4.85 5.09 -5.37
CA ILE A 63 -3.76 4.87 -4.42
C ILE A 63 -4.23 5.19 -3.00
N SER A 64 -5.05 6.25 -2.86
CA SER A 64 -5.62 6.63 -1.57
C SER A 64 -6.39 5.48 -0.91
N ASP A 65 -7.20 4.76 -1.69
CA ASP A 65 -7.97 3.63 -1.16
C ASP A 65 -7.06 2.59 -0.51
N PHE A 66 -5.94 2.27 -1.17
CA PHE A 66 -4.99 1.30 -0.65
C PHE A 66 -4.22 1.82 0.55
N ALA A 67 -3.82 3.09 0.53
CA ALA A 67 -3.11 3.69 1.65
C ALA A 67 -4.00 3.76 2.89
N LEU A 68 -5.27 4.16 2.75
CA LEU A 68 -6.22 4.21 3.86
C LEU A 68 -6.47 2.82 4.45
N ALA A 69 -6.64 1.83 3.58
CA ALA A 69 -6.85 0.46 4.03
C ALA A 69 -5.64 -0.08 4.79
N ALA A 70 -4.43 0.21 4.28
CA ALA A 70 -3.19 -0.20 4.94
C ALA A 70 -3.05 0.43 6.32
N LEU A 71 -3.35 1.73 6.44
CA LEU A 71 -3.30 2.41 7.73
C LEU A 71 -4.23 1.77 8.75
N ASP A 72 -5.42 1.36 8.31
CA ASP A 72 -6.39 0.68 9.17
C ASP A 72 -5.89 -0.71 9.57
N LEU A 73 -5.40 -1.49 8.61
CA LEU A 73 -4.89 -2.83 8.86
C LEU A 73 -3.69 -2.83 9.80
N MET A 74 -2.89 -1.78 9.76
CA MET A 74 -1.74 -1.59 10.64
C MET A 74 -2.11 -0.93 11.97
N ALA A 75 -3.39 -0.66 12.17
CA ALA A 75 -3.94 -0.06 13.39
C ALA A 75 -3.40 1.33 13.71
N TRP A 76 -2.97 2.07 12.71
CA TRP A 76 -2.55 3.46 12.90
C TRP A 76 -3.71 4.44 12.84
N ASP A 77 -4.64 4.26 11.89
CA ASP A 77 -5.79 5.13 11.70
C ASP A 77 -7.01 4.28 11.40
N SER A 78 -8.19 4.70 11.88
CA SER A 78 -9.45 4.06 11.50
C SER A 78 -9.73 4.33 10.03
N TYR A 79 -10.29 3.34 9.33
CA TYR A 79 -10.60 3.49 7.92
C TYR A 79 -11.65 4.58 7.69
N LYS A 80 -11.32 5.55 6.85
CA LYS A 80 -12.18 6.70 6.55
C LYS A 80 -12.57 6.80 5.08
N GLY A 81 -12.24 5.79 4.28
CA GLY A 81 -12.54 5.78 2.85
C GLY A 81 -13.90 5.16 2.55
N ASN A 82 -14.19 5.04 1.24
CA ASN A 82 -15.45 4.50 0.75
C ASN A 82 -15.33 3.08 0.18
N ARG A 83 -14.13 2.51 0.20
CA ARG A 83 -13.82 1.24 -0.43
C ARG A 83 -13.19 0.27 0.57
N LYS A 84 -13.92 -0.05 1.62
CA LYS A 84 -13.38 -0.89 2.70
C LYS A 84 -13.01 -2.31 2.21
N GLU A 85 -13.58 -2.77 1.10
CA GLU A 85 -13.24 -4.05 0.50
C GLU A 85 -11.76 -4.15 0.11
N VAL A 86 -11.08 -3.02 -0.03
CA VAL A 86 -9.64 -3.00 -0.33
C VAL A 86 -8.84 -3.66 0.80
N SER A 87 -9.30 -3.55 2.04
CA SER A 87 -8.67 -4.23 3.18
C SER A 87 -8.63 -5.74 2.96
N THR A 88 -9.70 -6.31 2.42
CA THR A 88 -9.75 -7.73 2.10
C THR A 88 -8.79 -8.08 0.98
N LEU A 89 -8.70 -7.22 -0.03
CA LEU A 89 -7.77 -7.43 -1.15
C LEU A 89 -6.32 -7.45 -0.67
N ILE A 90 -5.96 -6.51 0.20
CA ILE A 90 -4.59 -6.45 0.75
C ILE A 90 -4.33 -7.70 1.60
N ALA A 91 -5.28 -8.05 2.46
CA ALA A 91 -5.13 -9.20 3.37
C ALA A 91 -5.01 -10.53 2.61
N SER A 92 -5.58 -10.62 1.40
CA SER A 92 -5.50 -11.82 0.57
C SER A 92 -4.15 -12.01 -0.12
N GLY A 93 -3.23 -11.05 0.02
CA GLY A 93 -1.92 -11.14 -0.60
C GLY A 93 -1.92 -10.74 -2.07
N LEU A 94 -2.83 -9.86 -2.45
CA LEU A 94 -2.94 -9.38 -3.82
C LEU A 94 -1.60 -8.83 -4.35
N ASN A 95 -1.30 -9.13 -5.60
CA ASN A 95 -0.08 -8.68 -6.27
C ASN A 95 -0.43 -8.29 -7.70
N PHE A 96 -0.18 -7.05 -8.08
CA PHE A 96 -0.52 -6.50 -9.39
C PHE A 96 0.64 -6.52 -10.38
N ALA A 97 1.85 -6.51 -9.90
CA ALA A 97 3.03 -6.38 -10.75
C ALA A 97 3.47 -7.68 -11.41
#